data_35ed49c8254731056065fe3649deeab5
#
_entry.id   35ed49c8254731056065fe3649deeab5
#
_cell.length_a   1.000
_cell.length_b   1.000
_cell.length_c   1.000
_cell.angle_alpha   90.00
_cell.angle_beta   90.00
_cell.angle_gamma   90.00
#
_symmetry.space_group_name_H-M   'P 1'
#
loop_
_entity.id
_entity.type
_entity.pdbx_description
1 polymer ?
#
loop_
_entity_poly.entity_id
_entity_poly.type
_entity_poly.pdbx_seq_one_letter_code
_entity_poly.pdbx_strand_id
1 'polypeptide(L)'
;GCTSTRVRSYSEESSDASTDKYAAALDAYKSNKKVMTINGSPVYWNEYAYFLCAIMANMERYGMQISDWSAVYDESTGETYSDIMTKSVVNNIAWNHLIEVKAAENDVAFDAAGEQYVQDTINQTIQNVVGDDGTEAELNEKLQSYYMDLDLFKYFTKTQYLYNGLASKFFGENGANISDEDVQEYVDANDYMTAKHILFKTTDDSGTALSDDEKAAKKQQAE
;
A
#
# COMPACT_ATOMS: atom_id res chain seq x y z
N GLY A 1 12.57 -10.42 15.46
CA GLY A 1 12.06 -11.35 14.46
C GLY A 1 10.56 -11.18 14.32
N CYS A 2 9.99 -11.58 13.19
CA CYS A 2 8.55 -11.73 13.09
C CYS A 2 8.10 -12.80 14.07
N THR A 3 7.40 -12.39 15.10
CA THR A 3 6.87 -13.31 16.11
C THR A 3 5.37 -13.43 15.92
N SER A 4 4.79 -14.50 16.44
CA SER A 4 3.32 -14.66 16.46
C SER A 4 2.59 -13.48 17.12
N THR A 5 3.30 -12.71 17.95
CA THR A 5 2.77 -11.48 18.57
C THR A 5 2.32 -10.46 17.54
N ARG A 6 3.02 -10.35 16.39
CA ARG A 6 2.67 -9.43 15.28
C ARG A 6 1.31 -9.75 14.69
N VAL A 7 1.06 -11.03 14.47
CA VAL A 7 -0.19 -11.52 13.90
C VAL A 7 -1.34 -11.45 14.92
N ARG A 8 -1.01 -11.71 16.21
CA ARG A 8 -2.02 -11.60 17.28
C ARG A 8 -2.57 -10.21 17.43
N SER A 9 -1.74 -9.16 17.26
CA SER A 9 -2.22 -7.78 17.36
C SER A 9 -3.23 -7.42 16.28
N TYR A 10 -3.11 -8.02 15.09
CA TYR A 10 -4.06 -7.82 13.99
C TYR A 10 -5.37 -8.58 14.22
N SER A 11 -5.29 -9.77 14.81
CA SER A 11 -6.46 -10.65 15.02
C SER A 11 -7.16 -10.46 16.35
N GLU A 12 -6.65 -9.62 17.26
CA GLU A 12 -7.28 -9.37 18.57
C GLU A 12 -8.71 -8.84 18.50
N GLU A 13 -9.07 -8.15 17.42
CA GLU A 13 -10.47 -7.77 17.17
C GLU A 13 -11.36 -8.93 16.72
N SER A 14 -10.79 -10.06 16.31
CA SER A 14 -11.48 -11.25 15.78
C SER A 14 -11.32 -12.53 16.60
N SER A 15 -10.99 -12.41 17.86
CA SER A 15 -11.16 -13.39 18.96
C SER A 15 -10.18 -14.53 19.14
N ASP A 16 -9.37 -15.05 18.34
CA ASP A 16 -8.47 -16.15 18.74
C ASP A 16 -7.23 -16.21 17.84
N ALA A 17 -6.04 -16.11 18.44
CA ALA A 17 -4.77 -16.23 17.75
C ALA A 17 -4.62 -17.56 16.96
N SER A 18 -5.38 -18.59 17.33
CA SER A 18 -5.47 -19.88 16.64
C SER A 18 -6.20 -19.78 15.27
N THR A 19 -6.96 -18.71 15.03
CA THR A 19 -7.68 -18.50 13.78
C THR A 19 -6.93 -17.63 12.76
N ASP A 20 -5.78 -17.07 13.14
CA ASP A 20 -4.96 -16.29 12.22
C ASP A 20 -4.26 -17.22 11.22
N LYS A 21 -4.80 -17.24 10.01
CA LYS A 21 -4.32 -18.12 8.93
C LYS A 21 -2.94 -17.71 8.36
N TYR A 22 -2.46 -16.51 8.69
CA TYR A 22 -1.14 -16.03 8.26
C TYR A 22 -0.06 -16.30 9.31
N ALA A 23 -0.42 -16.69 10.53
CA ALA A 23 0.52 -16.90 11.63
C ALA A 23 1.65 -17.85 11.24
N ALA A 24 1.33 -18.98 10.61
CA ALA A 24 2.32 -19.98 10.21
C ALA A 24 3.31 -19.42 9.16
N ALA A 25 2.82 -18.61 8.21
CA ALA A 25 3.67 -17.99 7.19
C ALA A 25 4.58 -16.91 7.78
N LEU A 26 4.08 -16.12 8.73
CA LEU A 26 4.84 -15.07 9.40
C LEU A 26 5.86 -15.60 10.39
N ASP A 27 5.57 -16.74 11.04
CA ASP A 27 6.48 -17.41 11.96
C ASP A 27 7.50 -18.31 11.25
N ALA A 28 7.28 -18.64 9.96
CA ALA A 28 8.16 -19.54 9.21
C ALA A 28 9.59 -19.01 9.07
N TYR A 29 9.74 -17.69 8.99
CA TYR A 29 11.04 -17.02 8.82
C TYR A 29 11.18 -15.81 9.74
N LYS A 30 12.44 -15.51 10.09
CA LYS A 30 12.77 -14.23 10.74
C LYS A 30 12.68 -13.09 9.73
N SER A 31 12.34 -11.89 10.20
CA SER A 31 12.20 -10.67 9.39
C SER A 31 13.40 -10.42 8.48
N ASN A 32 14.61 -10.67 8.96
CA ASN A 32 15.87 -10.44 8.25
C ASN A 32 16.35 -11.64 7.41
N LYS A 33 15.51 -12.67 7.22
CA LYS A 33 15.85 -13.77 6.31
C LYS A 33 15.85 -13.26 4.87
N LYS A 34 17.02 -13.34 4.22
CA LYS A 34 17.10 -13.05 2.80
C LYS A 34 16.35 -14.14 2.02
N VAL A 35 15.39 -13.73 1.18
CA VAL A 35 14.54 -14.65 0.40
C VAL A 35 14.85 -14.59 -1.09
N MET A 36 15.36 -13.47 -1.59
CA MET A 36 15.73 -13.30 -2.99
C MET A 36 16.69 -12.11 -3.15
N THR A 37 17.09 -11.83 -4.39
CA THR A 37 17.80 -10.61 -4.79
C THR A 37 17.13 -10.01 -6.03
N ILE A 38 17.07 -8.68 -6.09
CA ILE A 38 16.65 -7.93 -7.26
C ILE A 38 17.79 -6.98 -7.63
N ASN A 39 18.32 -7.10 -8.84
CA ASN A 39 19.48 -6.33 -9.32
C ASN A 39 20.67 -6.31 -8.33
N GLY A 40 20.92 -7.44 -7.67
CA GLY A 40 21.98 -7.56 -6.67
C GLY A 40 21.60 -7.05 -5.27
N SER A 41 20.49 -6.35 -5.13
CA SER A 41 19.97 -5.89 -3.83
C SER A 41 19.21 -7.01 -3.12
N PRO A 42 19.49 -7.28 -1.82
CA PRO A 42 18.81 -8.33 -1.09
C PRO A 42 17.37 -7.93 -0.73
N VAL A 43 16.46 -8.87 -0.86
CA VAL A 43 15.08 -8.79 -0.37
C VAL A 43 14.95 -9.69 0.85
N TYR A 44 14.39 -9.17 1.91
CA TYR A 44 14.21 -9.89 3.17
C TYR A 44 12.75 -10.31 3.38
N TRP A 45 12.55 -11.29 4.27
CA TRP A 45 11.24 -11.85 4.54
C TRP A 45 10.22 -10.81 5.02
N ASN A 46 10.61 -9.80 5.79
CA ASN A 46 9.70 -8.76 6.23
C ASN A 46 9.03 -8.03 5.06
N GLU A 47 9.78 -7.71 4.00
CA GLU A 47 9.24 -7.07 2.80
C GLU A 47 8.34 -8.03 2.00
N TYR A 48 8.81 -9.27 1.79
CA TYR A 48 8.04 -10.30 1.08
C TYR A 48 6.72 -10.60 1.80
N ALA A 49 6.77 -10.84 3.11
CA ALA A 49 5.60 -11.14 3.93
C ALA A 49 4.59 -9.98 3.95
N TYR A 50 5.06 -8.74 3.99
CA TYR A 50 4.19 -7.57 3.92
C TYR A 50 3.35 -7.58 2.66
N PHE A 51 3.96 -7.68 1.48
CA PHE A 51 3.21 -7.68 0.22
C PHE A 51 2.33 -8.91 0.08
N LEU A 52 2.80 -10.08 0.48
CA LEU A 52 2.00 -11.31 0.46
C LEU A 52 0.73 -11.14 1.31
N CYS A 53 0.86 -10.74 2.56
CA CYS A 53 -0.27 -10.58 3.47
C CYS A 53 -1.21 -9.44 3.04
N ALA A 54 -0.66 -8.33 2.53
CA ALA A 54 -1.45 -7.21 2.04
C ALA A 54 -2.31 -7.60 0.82
N ILE A 55 -1.74 -8.34 -0.14
CA ILE A 55 -2.48 -8.85 -1.31
C ILE A 55 -3.55 -9.82 -0.86
N MET A 56 -3.23 -10.78 0.02
CA MET A 56 -4.18 -11.76 0.51
C MET A 56 -5.33 -11.12 1.29
N ALA A 57 -5.04 -10.16 2.17
CA ALA A 57 -6.06 -9.42 2.91
C ALA A 57 -6.99 -8.61 1.98
N ASN A 58 -6.43 -8.05 0.91
CA ASN A 58 -7.23 -7.35 -0.09
C ASN A 58 -8.15 -8.30 -0.87
N MET A 59 -7.65 -9.46 -1.27
CA MET A 59 -8.46 -10.50 -1.94
C MET A 59 -9.64 -10.91 -1.06
N GLU A 60 -9.42 -11.14 0.23
CA GLU A 60 -10.48 -11.49 1.16
C GLU A 60 -11.54 -10.42 1.33
N ARG A 61 -11.13 -9.15 1.35
CA ARG A 61 -12.06 -8.00 1.40
C ARG A 61 -13.05 -8.03 0.23
N TYR A 62 -12.63 -8.51 -0.93
CA TYR A 62 -13.48 -8.69 -2.11
C TYR A 62 -14.13 -10.07 -2.21
N GLY A 63 -14.09 -10.87 -1.13
CA GLY A 63 -14.71 -12.19 -1.08
C GLY A 63 -13.99 -13.26 -1.90
N MET A 64 -12.77 -13.01 -2.35
CA MET A 64 -11.96 -13.98 -3.07
C MET A 64 -11.23 -14.90 -2.09
N GLN A 65 -11.54 -16.18 -2.15
CA GLN A 65 -10.86 -17.22 -1.36
C GLN A 65 -10.25 -18.25 -2.30
N ILE A 66 -8.96 -18.50 -2.16
CA ILE A 66 -8.25 -19.54 -2.88
C ILE A 66 -8.15 -20.75 -1.96
N SER A 67 -8.86 -21.82 -2.30
CA SER A 67 -8.85 -23.08 -1.53
C SER A 67 -7.72 -24.01 -1.92
N ASP A 68 -7.28 -23.95 -3.18
CA ASP A 68 -6.16 -24.73 -3.69
C ASP A 68 -5.18 -23.83 -4.45
N TRP A 69 -4.06 -23.54 -3.84
CA TRP A 69 -2.99 -22.71 -4.40
C TRP A 69 -2.24 -23.37 -5.56
N SER A 70 -2.31 -24.69 -5.69
CA SER A 70 -1.72 -25.46 -6.78
C SER A 70 -2.63 -25.59 -8.00
N ALA A 71 -3.89 -25.18 -7.87
CA ALA A 71 -4.81 -25.19 -8.99
C ALA A 71 -4.37 -24.23 -10.09
N VAL A 72 -4.57 -24.62 -11.34
CA VAL A 72 -4.25 -23.80 -12.50
C VAL A 72 -5.17 -22.57 -12.52
N TYR A 73 -4.57 -21.39 -12.58
CA TYR A 73 -5.24 -20.10 -12.73
C TYR A 73 -5.46 -19.76 -14.22
N ASP A 74 -4.42 -19.96 -15.02
CA ASP A 74 -4.42 -19.67 -16.45
C ASP A 74 -4.14 -20.95 -17.25
N GLU A 75 -5.17 -21.49 -17.90
CA GLU A 75 -5.04 -22.71 -18.70
C GLU A 75 -4.12 -22.53 -19.91
N SER A 76 -3.95 -21.32 -20.42
CA SER A 76 -3.10 -21.05 -21.58
C SER A 76 -1.62 -21.12 -21.26
N THR A 77 -1.22 -20.75 -20.06
CA THR A 77 0.18 -20.75 -19.58
C THR A 77 0.47 -21.91 -18.64
N GLY A 78 -0.55 -22.53 -18.04
CA GLY A 78 -0.42 -23.53 -16.98
C GLY A 78 -0.06 -22.94 -15.61
N GLU A 79 -0.08 -21.60 -15.46
CA GLU A 79 0.26 -20.94 -14.20
C GLU A 79 -0.77 -21.22 -13.12
N THR A 80 -0.28 -21.52 -11.92
CA THR A 80 -1.10 -21.75 -10.73
C THR A 80 -1.42 -20.46 -10.00
N TYR A 81 -2.38 -20.50 -9.06
CA TYR A 81 -2.63 -19.38 -8.14
C TYR A 81 -1.37 -18.99 -7.35
N SER A 82 -0.55 -19.97 -6.95
CA SER A 82 0.72 -19.73 -6.28
C SER A 82 1.71 -18.95 -7.16
N ASP A 83 1.78 -19.28 -8.45
CA ASP A 83 2.66 -18.59 -9.41
C ASP A 83 2.23 -17.13 -9.59
N ILE A 84 0.94 -16.89 -9.81
CA ILE A 84 0.38 -15.55 -9.97
C ILE A 84 0.59 -14.69 -8.71
N MET A 85 0.36 -15.27 -7.52
CA MET A 85 0.61 -14.58 -6.25
C MET A 85 2.08 -14.21 -6.09
N THR A 86 2.99 -15.15 -6.37
CA THR A 86 4.42 -14.92 -6.31
C THR A 86 4.85 -13.79 -7.25
N LYS A 87 4.36 -13.80 -8.50
CA LYS A 87 4.61 -12.71 -9.46
C LYS A 87 4.11 -11.36 -8.94
N SER A 88 2.90 -11.33 -8.38
CA SER A 88 2.32 -10.11 -7.84
C SER A 88 3.15 -9.54 -6.68
N VAL A 89 3.60 -10.39 -5.75
CA VAL A 89 4.49 -9.99 -4.65
C VAL A 89 5.81 -9.46 -5.20
N VAL A 90 6.46 -10.19 -6.11
CA VAL A 90 7.75 -9.80 -6.71
C VAL A 90 7.64 -8.48 -7.45
N ASN A 91 6.57 -8.24 -8.21
CA ASN A 91 6.35 -6.98 -8.92
C ASN A 91 6.24 -5.78 -7.97
N ASN A 92 5.52 -5.94 -6.84
CA ASN A 92 5.42 -4.89 -5.82
C ASN A 92 6.78 -4.60 -5.16
N ILE A 93 7.54 -5.64 -4.84
CA ILE A 93 8.90 -5.51 -4.30
C ILE A 93 9.82 -4.81 -5.32
N ALA A 94 9.78 -5.25 -6.57
CA ALA A 94 10.64 -4.74 -7.64
C ALA A 94 10.49 -3.22 -7.83
N TRP A 95 9.30 -2.66 -7.60
CA TRP A 95 9.06 -1.23 -7.71
C TRP A 95 9.95 -0.40 -6.76
N ASN A 96 10.01 -0.76 -5.48
CA ASN A 96 10.84 -0.05 -4.51
C ASN A 96 12.34 -0.17 -4.84
N HIS A 97 12.78 -1.36 -5.22
CA HIS A 97 14.17 -1.59 -5.62
C HIS A 97 14.53 -0.86 -6.92
N LEU A 98 13.59 -0.72 -7.85
CA LEU A 98 13.76 0.08 -9.07
C LEU A 98 13.95 1.56 -8.75
N ILE A 99 13.23 2.10 -7.77
CA ILE A 99 13.39 3.49 -7.32
C ILE A 99 14.82 3.72 -6.85
N GLU A 100 15.39 2.83 -6.04
CA GLU A 100 16.78 2.96 -5.57
C GLU A 100 17.79 2.95 -6.73
N VAL A 101 17.62 2.04 -7.71
CA VAL A 101 18.47 1.97 -8.91
C VAL A 101 18.35 3.26 -9.72
N LYS A 102 17.12 3.72 -9.98
CA LYS A 102 16.89 4.95 -10.76
C LYS A 102 17.38 6.20 -10.04
N ALA A 103 17.27 6.26 -8.73
CA ALA A 103 17.84 7.33 -7.94
C ALA A 103 19.36 7.40 -8.08
N ALA A 104 20.04 6.27 -7.96
CA ALA A 104 21.50 6.19 -8.14
C ALA A 104 21.93 6.55 -9.58
N GLU A 105 21.23 6.06 -10.61
CA GLU A 105 21.50 6.39 -12.03
C GLU A 105 21.30 7.88 -12.34
N ASN A 106 20.52 8.59 -11.53
CA ASN A 106 20.18 9.99 -11.73
C ASN A 106 20.77 10.93 -10.68
N ASP A 107 21.76 10.51 -9.91
CA ASP A 107 22.42 11.30 -8.88
C ASP A 107 21.45 11.84 -7.80
N VAL A 108 20.38 11.12 -7.55
CA VAL A 108 19.46 11.39 -6.43
C VAL A 108 19.92 10.56 -5.24
N ALA A 109 20.54 11.23 -4.28
CA ALA A 109 21.13 10.57 -3.12
C ALA A 109 20.18 10.53 -1.93
N PHE A 110 20.29 9.46 -1.13
CA PHE A 110 19.77 9.46 0.23
C PHE A 110 20.84 10.03 1.16
N ASP A 111 20.70 11.30 1.46
CA ASP A 111 21.64 12.11 2.23
C ASP A 111 21.10 12.44 3.63
N ALA A 112 21.76 13.37 4.32
CA ALA A 112 21.32 13.82 5.65
C ALA A 112 19.89 14.40 5.66
N ALA A 113 19.46 15.05 4.56
CA ALA A 113 18.07 15.52 4.44
C ALA A 113 17.09 14.35 4.31
N GLY A 114 17.48 13.29 3.60
CA GLY A 114 16.71 12.05 3.52
C GLY A 114 16.60 11.35 4.88
N GLU A 115 17.69 11.28 5.64
CA GLU A 115 17.67 10.72 7.00
C GLU A 115 16.74 11.53 7.91
N GLN A 116 16.79 12.86 7.85
CA GLN A 116 15.89 13.73 8.58
C GLN A 116 14.43 13.53 8.18
N TYR A 117 14.15 13.43 6.87
CA TYR A 117 12.81 13.15 6.36
C TYR A 117 12.23 11.83 6.94
N VAL A 118 13.04 10.76 6.99
CA VAL A 118 12.63 9.50 7.60
C VAL A 118 12.32 9.68 9.08
N GLN A 119 13.19 10.36 9.84
CA GLN A 119 12.98 10.59 11.27
C GLN A 119 11.75 11.45 11.55
N ASP A 120 11.53 12.51 10.78
CA ASP A 120 10.35 13.37 10.92
C ASP A 120 9.06 12.60 10.60
N THR A 121 9.08 11.75 9.57
CA THR A 121 7.94 10.90 9.23
C THR A 121 7.62 9.91 10.34
N ILE A 122 8.65 9.32 10.97
CA ILE A 122 8.48 8.42 12.11
C ILE A 122 7.84 9.17 13.28
N ASN A 123 8.40 10.34 13.65
CA ASN A 123 7.90 11.15 14.76
C ASN A 123 6.44 11.56 14.54
N GLN A 124 6.12 12.01 13.33
CA GLN A 124 4.74 12.37 12.98
C GLN A 124 3.80 11.16 13.03
N THR A 125 4.26 10.01 12.57
CA THR A 125 3.46 8.78 12.61
C THR A 125 3.24 8.32 14.05
N ILE A 126 4.25 8.43 14.92
CA ILE A 126 4.11 8.16 16.36
C ILE A 126 3.02 9.04 16.96
N GLN A 127 3.07 10.35 16.73
CA GLN A 127 2.07 11.28 17.25
C GLN A 127 0.65 10.92 16.79
N ASN A 128 0.49 10.54 15.52
CA ASN A 128 -0.80 10.27 14.93
C ASN A 128 -1.39 8.91 15.35
N VAL A 129 -0.56 7.89 15.55
CA VAL A 129 -0.98 6.49 15.72
C VAL A 129 -0.85 6.01 17.17
N VAL A 130 0.15 6.53 17.89
CA VAL A 130 0.43 6.14 19.28
C VAL A 130 -0.01 7.24 20.25
N GLY A 131 0.36 8.48 19.98
CA GLY A 131 0.09 9.67 20.79
C GLY A 131 1.36 10.49 21.04
N ASP A 132 1.20 11.65 21.70
CA ASP A 132 2.27 12.65 21.88
C ASP A 132 3.50 12.11 22.64
N ASP A 133 3.29 11.20 23.61
CA ASP A 133 4.36 10.57 24.39
C ASP A 133 4.78 9.20 23.85
N GLY A 134 4.37 8.85 22.62
CA GLY A 134 4.63 7.57 21.99
C GLY A 134 6.10 7.31 21.66
N THR A 135 6.46 6.06 21.53
CA THR A 135 7.81 5.58 21.23
C THR A 135 7.88 4.81 19.91
N GLU A 136 9.09 4.67 19.34
CA GLU A 136 9.31 3.81 18.17
C GLU A 136 8.94 2.34 18.44
N ALA A 137 9.11 1.85 19.67
CA ALA A 137 8.73 0.48 20.05
C ALA A 137 7.21 0.29 19.95
N GLU A 138 6.43 1.23 20.48
CA GLU A 138 4.96 1.21 20.39
C GLU A 138 4.48 1.39 18.95
N LEU A 139 5.14 2.25 18.15
CA LEU A 139 4.86 2.33 16.71
C LEU A 139 5.12 0.97 16.03
N ASN A 140 6.25 0.32 16.33
CA ASN A 140 6.54 -1.00 15.77
C ASN A 140 5.48 -2.04 16.12
N GLU A 141 4.91 -2.00 17.33
CA GLU A 141 3.78 -2.87 17.71
C GLU A 141 2.52 -2.55 16.90
N LYS A 142 2.22 -1.28 16.69
CA LYS A 142 1.08 -0.86 15.85
C LYS A 142 1.23 -1.28 14.39
N LEU A 143 2.44 -1.12 13.83
CA LEU A 143 2.75 -1.53 12.45
C LEU A 143 2.58 -3.04 12.24
N GLN A 144 2.73 -3.85 13.26
CA GLN A 144 2.55 -5.31 13.18
C GLN A 144 1.13 -5.71 12.77
N SER A 145 0.12 -4.91 13.12
CA SER A 145 -1.27 -5.13 12.68
C SER A 145 -1.45 -4.97 11.15
N TYR A 146 -0.49 -4.33 10.50
CA TYR A 146 -0.42 -4.18 9.03
C TYR A 146 0.64 -5.06 8.39
N TYR A 147 1.12 -6.10 9.11
CA TYR A 147 2.20 -7.01 8.66
C TYR A 147 3.53 -6.31 8.37
N MET A 148 3.76 -5.14 8.97
CA MET A 148 4.95 -4.32 8.78
C MET A 148 5.74 -4.25 10.09
N ASP A 149 7.07 -4.14 10.01
CA ASP A 149 7.93 -3.74 11.11
C ASP A 149 8.51 -2.34 10.87
N LEU A 150 9.12 -1.77 11.90
CA LEU A 150 9.68 -0.43 11.82
C LEU A 150 10.81 -0.32 10.78
N ASP A 151 11.61 -1.37 10.60
CA ASP A 151 12.68 -1.37 9.60
C ASP A 151 12.12 -1.29 8.18
N LEU A 152 11.04 -2.03 7.91
CA LEU A 152 10.35 -1.95 6.62
C LEU A 152 9.67 -0.58 6.42
N PHE A 153 9.09 -0.02 7.47
CA PHE A 153 8.52 1.33 7.42
C PHE A 153 9.59 2.38 7.08
N LYS A 154 10.76 2.31 7.73
CA LYS A 154 11.92 3.16 7.41
C LYS A 154 12.36 3.00 5.96
N TYR A 155 12.42 1.76 5.47
CA TYR A 155 12.77 1.48 4.08
C TYR A 155 11.78 2.09 3.08
N PHE A 156 10.49 1.91 3.29
CA PHE A 156 9.47 2.52 2.42
C PHE A 156 9.49 4.04 2.46
N THR A 157 9.74 4.64 3.61
CA THR A 157 9.89 6.09 3.75
C THR A 157 11.12 6.60 3.01
N LYS A 158 12.25 5.87 3.09
CA LYS A 158 13.45 6.16 2.31
C LYS A 158 13.16 6.10 0.79
N THR A 159 12.50 5.06 0.32
CA THR A 159 12.18 4.93 -1.12
C THR A 159 11.21 6.01 -1.58
N GLN A 160 10.28 6.44 -0.73
CA GLN A 160 9.42 7.60 -1.02
C GLN A 160 10.21 8.91 -1.16
N TYR A 161 11.20 9.15 -0.30
CA TYR A 161 12.09 10.29 -0.41
C TYR A 161 12.85 10.29 -1.75
N LEU A 162 13.42 9.14 -2.11
CA LEU A 162 14.13 8.99 -3.39
C LEU A 162 13.21 9.18 -4.60
N TYR A 163 12.00 8.64 -4.53
CA TYR A 163 10.98 8.83 -5.57
C TYR A 163 10.63 10.32 -5.74
N ASN A 164 10.41 11.05 -4.65
CA ASN A 164 10.13 12.48 -4.69
C ASN A 164 11.31 13.26 -5.31
N GLY A 165 12.54 12.87 -4.99
CA GLY A 165 13.75 13.45 -5.60
C GLY A 165 13.81 13.21 -7.11
N LEU A 166 13.50 12.00 -7.57
CA LEU A 166 13.40 11.67 -8.99
C LEU A 166 12.29 12.47 -9.67
N ALA A 167 11.12 12.53 -9.07
CA ALA A 167 9.99 13.29 -9.60
C ALA A 167 10.35 14.78 -9.75
N SER A 168 10.96 15.39 -8.73
CA SER A 168 11.43 16.77 -8.81
C SER A 168 12.49 16.97 -9.89
N LYS A 169 13.40 16.03 -10.05
CA LYS A 169 14.45 16.09 -11.08
C LYS A 169 13.88 16.04 -12.50
N PHE A 170 12.91 15.18 -12.76
CA PHE A 170 12.35 15.00 -14.10
C PHE A 170 11.26 16.03 -14.44
N PHE A 171 10.42 16.35 -13.47
CA PHE A 171 9.20 17.14 -13.71
C PHE A 171 9.26 18.54 -13.09
N GLY A 172 10.35 18.87 -12.41
CA GLY A 172 10.45 20.11 -11.63
C GLY A 172 9.64 20.05 -10.33
N GLU A 173 9.86 21.05 -9.48
CA GLU A 173 9.09 21.17 -8.23
C GLU A 173 7.60 21.35 -8.54
N ASN A 174 6.76 20.51 -7.96
CA ASN A 174 5.31 20.49 -8.22
C ASN A 174 4.91 20.37 -9.70
N GLY A 175 5.74 19.74 -10.52
CA GLY A 175 5.46 19.56 -11.95
C GLY A 175 5.72 20.81 -12.80
N ALA A 176 6.54 21.74 -12.32
CA ALA A 176 6.79 23.02 -13.01
C ALA A 176 7.38 22.88 -14.43
N ASN A 177 7.98 21.71 -14.75
CA ASN A 177 8.55 21.42 -16.06
C ASN A 177 7.57 20.66 -16.99
N ILE A 178 6.37 20.33 -16.52
CA ILE A 178 5.35 19.66 -17.32
C ILE A 178 4.57 20.74 -18.09
N SER A 179 4.55 20.65 -19.42
CA SER A 179 3.78 21.57 -20.25
C SER A 179 2.29 21.19 -20.34
N ASP A 180 1.45 22.16 -20.69
CA ASP A 180 0.03 21.88 -20.98
C ASP A 180 -0.12 20.86 -22.12
N GLU A 181 0.82 20.84 -23.07
CA GLU A 181 0.86 19.90 -24.19
C GLU A 181 1.11 18.47 -23.71
N ASP A 182 2.06 18.27 -22.78
CA ASP A 182 2.33 16.96 -22.16
C ASP A 182 1.09 16.45 -21.40
N VAL A 183 0.40 17.34 -20.68
CA VAL A 183 -0.84 17.00 -19.96
C VAL A 183 -1.93 16.60 -20.96
N GLN A 184 -2.08 17.34 -22.05
CA GLN A 184 -3.10 17.03 -23.06
C GLN A 184 -2.80 15.71 -23.77
N GLU A 185 -1.54 15.46 -24.13
CA GLU A 185 -1.11 14.18 -24.73
C GLU A 185 -1.43 13.00 -23.79
N TYR A 186 -1.16 13.15 -22.49
CA TYR A 186 -1.47 12.12 -21.50
C TYR A 186 -2.99 11.88 -21.38
N VAL A 187 -3.78 12.94 -21.36
CA VAL A 187 -5.26 12.87 -21.30
C VAL A 187 -5.80 12.14 -22.53
N ASP A 188 -5.32 12.49 -23.72
CA ASP A 188 -5.76 11.90 -24.98
C ASP A 188 -5.36 10.41 -25.08
N ALA A 189 -4.17 10.06 -24.60
CA ALA A 189 -3.67 8.68 -24.61
C ALA A 189 -4.39 7.74 -23.62
N ASN A 190 -5.05 8.28 -22.59
CA ASN A 190 -5.66 7.50 -21.52
C ASN A 190 -7.20 7.56 -21.49
N ASP A 191 -7.84 8.06 -22.55
CA ASP A 191 -9.31 8.12 -22.69
C ASP A 191 -10.04 8.77 -21.50
N TYR A 192 -9.44 9.80 -20.89
CA TYR A 192 -10.10 10.53 -19.80
C TYR A 192 -11.36 11.24 -20.29
N MET A 193 -12.44 11.08 -19.56
CA MET A 193 -13.71 11.75 -19.82
C MET A 193 -14.05 12.74 -18.71
N THR A 194 -14.59 13.90 -19.08
CA THR A 194 -15.19 14.82 -18.13
C THR A 194 -16.66 14.50 -17.98
N ALA A 195 -17.09 14.18 -16.78
CA ALA A 195 -18.50 14.01 -16.46
C ALA A 195 -18.97 15.09 -15.47
N LYS A 196 -20.18 15.58 -15.68
CA LYS A 196 -20.88 16.44 -14.72
C LYS A 196 -22.06 15.66 -14.15
N HIS A 197 -22.23 15.73 -12.84
CA HIS A 197 -23.41 15.14 -12.20
C HIS A 197 -24.03 16.15 -11.24
N ILE A 198 -25.33 16.03 -11.07
CA ILE A 198 -26.08 16.76 -10.07
C ILE A 198 -26.61 15.73 -9.06
N LEU A 199 -26.27 15.92 -7.79
CA LEU A 199 -26.67 15.02 -6.74
C LEU A 199 -27.72 15.70 -5.85
N PHE A 200 -28.88 15.08 -5.74
CA PHE A 200 -29.88 15.47 -4.79
C PHE A 200 -29.93 14.44 -3.65
N LYS A 201 -29.77 14.93 -2.41
CA LYS A 201 -29.91 14.06 -1.24
C LYS A 201 -31.38 13.60 -1.11
N THR A 202 -31.57 12.32 -0.83
CA THR A 202 -32.86 11.70 -0.52
C THR A 202 -33.07 11.53 0.98
N THR A 203 -32.18 12.10 1.78
CA THR A 203 -32.23 12.19 3.24
C THR A 203 -32.15 13.64 3.68
N ASP A 204 -32.71 13.94 4.86
CA ASP A 204 -32.53 15.23 5.53
C ASP A 204 -31.11 15.33 6.19
N ASP A 205 -30.84 16.45 6.84
CA ASP A 205 -29.56 16.69 7.51
C ASP A 205 -29.30 15.79 8.74
N SER A 206 -30.35 15.15 9.25
CA SER A 206 -30.23 14.14 10.31
C SER A 206 -30.03 12.70 9.77
N GLY A 207 -30.01 12.51 8.44
CA GLY A 207 -29.89 11.22 7.78
C GLY A 207 -31.21 10.46 7.64
N THR A 208 -32.34 11.08 8.00
CA THR A 208 -33.66 10.47 7.86
C THR A 208 -34.13 10.55 6.40
N ALA A 209 -34.71 9.46 5.89
CA ALA A 209 -35.22 9.42 4.52
C ALA A 209 -36.34 10.46 4.32
N LEU A 210 -36.22 11.24 3.22
CA LEU A 210 -37.27 12.14 2.80
C LEU A 210 -38.55 11.37 2.42
N SER A 211 -39.70 12.04 2.54
CA SER A 211 -40.98 11.52 2.05
C SER A 211 -40.93 11.27 0.52
N ASP A 212 -41.86 10.47 0.03
CA ASP A 212 -41.95 10.17 -1.40
C ASP A 212 -42.26 11.41 -2.24
N ASP A 213 -43.06 12.33 -1.71
CA ASP A 213 -43.35 13.61 -2.37
C ASP A 213 -42.12 14.51 -2.46
N GLU A 214 -41.30 14.59 -1.40
CA GLU A 214 -40.06 15.35 -1.42
C GLU A 214 -39.00 14.72 -2.33
N LYS A 215 -38.92 13.39 -2.38
CA LYS A 215 -38.05 12.69 -3.35
C LYS A 215 -38.49 12.94 -4.79
N ALA A 216 -39.81 12.92 -5.06
CA ALA A 216 -40.36 13.21 -6.37
C ALA A 216 -40.06 14.65 -6.82
N ALA A 217 -40.17 15.61 -5.88
CA ALA A 217 -39.83 17.02 -6.18
C ALA A 217 -38.33 17.18 -6.48
N LYS A 218 -37.43 16.48 -5.75
CA LYS A 218 -35.99 16.51 -6.05
C LYS A 218 -35.63 15.84 -7.38
N LYS A 219 -36.32 14.75 -7.71
CA LYS A 219 -36.16 14.10 -9.03
C LYS A 219 -36.54 15.06 -10.18
N GLN A 220 -37.63 15.78 -10.02
CA GLN A 220 -38.10 16.77 -11.01
C GLN A 220 -37.11 17.95 -11.18
N GLN A 221 -36.36 18.31 -10.11
CA GLN A 221 -35.28 19.30 -10.19
C GLN A 221 -34.02 18.77 -10.90
N ALA A 222 -33.85 17.45 -10.98
CA ALA A 222 -32.72 16.81 -11.63
C ALA A 222 -32.92 16.62 -13.14
N GLU A 223 -34.14 16.57 -13.58
CA GLU A 223 -34.57 16.48 -15.00
C GLU A 223 -34.61 17.86 -15.66
#